data_135158826e0ad243ae74d3614612d025
#
_entry.id   135158826e0ad243ae74d3614612d025
#
_cell.length_a   1.000
_cell.length_b   1.000
_cell.length_c   1.000
_cell.angle_alpha   90.00
_cell.angle_beta   90.00
_cell.angle_gamma   90.00
#
_symmetry.space_group_name_H-M   'P 1'
#
loop_
_entity.id
_entity.type
_entity.pdbx_description
1 polymer ?
#
loop_
_entity_poly.entity_id
_entity_poly.type
_entity_poly.pdbx_seq_one_letter_code
_entity_poly.pdbx_strand_id
1 'polypeptide(L)'
;MLEDETAVVSKMLEDHYSCININFPTHNAFLIRVCVRACSSVAMESKRLPSKHSNDNREKRVKRKEILEKKKAIDECIKSASADKDPLASFPPFRSYNRNGLSVHLKAQCGDKLSLAIKQYIMSLLKDNMEEPYGSDWPTEEKVKRREMVIPEARYIFVHETPNECSYRTEREQTYTNCIEDKGHIVGFVHYRFTLEEEIPVLYVYELQLEPRVQAKGLGKFLMQLIELVAHKNRMGAVMLTVQKANSLAMNFYLNKLSRYVIAAVSPSRVDPLIGVEKRYEILCKTFDHEAKAILEIGDIAQK
;
A
#
# COMPACT_ATOMS: atom_id res chain seq x y z
N MET A 1 -13.36 46.73 9.94
CA MET A 1 -12.56 46.57 8.70
C MET A 1 -11.64 45.34 8.70
N LEU A 2 -11.88 44.38 9.59
CA LEU A 2 -11.16 43.08 9.62
C LEU A 2 -12.10 41.86 9.45
N GLU A 3 -13.42 42.08 9.44
CA GLU A 3 -14.42 41.03 9.25
C GLU A 3 -14.73 40.73 7.78
N ASP A 4 -14.34 41.62 6.87
CA ASP A 4 -14.65 41.49 5.43
C ASP A 4 -13.62 40.66 4.65
N GLU A 5 -12.39 40.59 5.13
CA GLU A 5 -11.32 39.79 4.48
C GLU A 5 -11.48 38.27 4.74
N THR A 6 -12.01 37.87 5.89
CA THR A 6 -12.27 36.47 6.20
C THR A 6 -13.44 35.89 5.41
N ALA A 7 -14.46 36.71 5.13
CA ALA A 7 -15.60 36.32 4.31
C ALA A 7 -15.23 36.14 2.83
N VAL A 8 -14.35 36.99 2.30
CA VAL A 8 -13.86 36.89 0.91
C VAL A 8 -12.98 35.66 0.74
N VAL A 9 -12.12 35.34 1.70
CA VAL A 9 -11.26 34.14 1.66
C VAL A 9 -12.09 32.86 1.79
N SER A 10 -13.14 32.87 2.64
CA SER A 10 -14.07 31.73 2.75
C SER A 10 -14.83 31.48 1.45
N LYS A 11 -15.30 32.54 0.79
CA LYS A 11 -16.02 32.43 -0.47
C LYS A 11 -15.12 32.02 -1.65
N MET A 12 -13.88 32.46 -1.69
CA MET A 12 -12.88 31.97 -2.67
C MET A 12 -12.52 30.50 -2.46
N LEU A 13 -12.56 29.99 -1.24
CA LEU A 13 -12.36 28.57 -0.94
C LEU A 13 -13.55 27.73 -1.39
N GLU A 14 -14.78 28.19 -1.20
CA GLU A 14 -15.98 27.49 -1.65
C GLU A 14 -16.08 27.42 -3.18
N ASP A 15 -15.71 28.47 -3.90
CA ASP A 15 -15.70 28.48 -5.38
C ASP A 15 -14.60 27.61 -5.99
N HIS A 16 -13.49 27.37 -5.27
CA HIS A 16 -12.43 26.44 -5.70
C HIS A 16 -12.78 24.97 -5.44
N TYR A 17 -13.59 24.67 -4.43
CA TYR A 17 -14.04 23.32 -4.12
C TYR A 17 -15.21 22.83 -5.02
N SER A 18 -15.94 23.73 -5.64
CA SER A 18 -17.05 23.41 -6.53
C SER A 18 -16.65 22.81 -7.87
N CYS A 19 -15.39 22.98 -8.30
CA CYS A 19 -14.90 22.48 -9.59
C CYS A 19 -14.18 21.13 -9.55
N ILE A 20 -13.97 20.53 -8.37
CA ILE A 20 -13.27 19.24 -8.24
C ILE A 20 -14.19 18.21 -7.57
N ASN A 21 -15.25 17.85 -8.29
CA ASN A 21 -16.06 16.68 -7.94
C ASN A 21 -15.38 15.41 -8.51
N ILE A 22 -14.15 15.12 -8.07
CA ILE A 22 -13.47 13.87 -8.34
C ILE A 22 -13.61 13.04 -7.07
N ASN A 23 -14.46 12.01 -7.11
CA ASN A 23 -14.53 10.95 -6.12
C ASN A 23 -13.16 10.27 -6.02
N PHE A 24 -12.31 10.68 -5.08
CA PHE A 24 -11.06 10.00 -4.79
C PHE A 24 -11.35 8.80 -3.88
N PRO A 25 -10.84 7.62 -4.21
CA PRO A 25 -10.87 6.48 -3.31
C PRO A 25 -10.06 6.80 -2.06
N THR A 26 -10.53 6.30 -0.93
CA THR A 26 -10.09 6.54 0.45
C THR A 26 -8.62 6.24 0.79
N HIS A 27 -7.78 5.93 -0.19
CA HIS A 27 -6.37 5.53 0.01
C HIS A 27 -5.32 6.61 -0.26
N ASN A 28 -5.70 7.86 -0.55
CA ASN A 28 -4.71 8.89 -0.86
C ASN A 28 -4.66 10.01 0.21
N ALA A 29 -4.17 9.67 1.41
CA ALA A 29 -3.75 10.65 2.42
C ALA A 29 -2.69 11.64 1.88
N PHE A 30 -1.97 11.25 0.83
CA PHE A 30 -0.94 12.02 0.14
C PHE A 30 -1.48 13.31 -0.50
N LEU A 31 -2.63 13.28 -1.17
CA LEU A 31 -3.18 14.46 -1.86
C LEU A 31 -3.71 15.54 -0.90
N ILE A 32 -4.25 15.15 0.27
CA ILE A 32 -4.73 16.11 1.27
C ILE A 32 -3.55 16.91 1.86
N ARG A 33 -2.41 16.26 2.10
CA ARG A 33 -1.21 16.92 2.63
C ARG A 33 -0.52 17.84 1.62
N VAL A 34 -0.50 17.50 0.35
CA VAL A 34 0.05 18.34 -0.73
C VAL A 34 -0.76 19.63 -0.88
N CYS A 35 -2.10 19.57 -0.80
CA CYS A 35 -2.94 20.77 -0.87
C CYS A 35 -2.76 21.69 0.34
N VAL A 36 -2.67 21.16 1.57
CA VAL A 36 -2.44 21.97 2.78
C VAL A 36 -1.06 22.63 2.76
N ARG A 37 -0.02 21.95 2.23
CA ARG A 37 1.32 22.57 2.07
C ARG A 37 1.39 23.63 1.00
N ALA A 38 0.68 23.50 -0.11
CA ALA A 38 0.63 24.52 -1.15
C ALA A 38 0.04 25.84 -0.64
N CYS A 39 -0.96 25.79 0.25
CA CYS A 39 -1.55 26.98 0.86
C CYS A 39 -0.66 27.65 1.93
N SER A 40 0.15 26.86 2.66
CA SER A 40 1.06 27.43 3.68
C SER A 40 2.28 28.16 3.09
N SER A 41 2.71 27.81 1.88
CA SER A 41 3.87 28.45 1.22
C SER A 41 3.55 29.81 0.56
N VAL A 42 2.28 30.15 0.37
CA VAL A 42 1.87 31.42 -0.26
C VAL A 42 1.78 32.59 0.74
N ALA A 43 1.69 32.31 2.05
CA ALA A 43 1.46 33.33 3.08
C ALA A 43 2.72 34.04 3.65
N MET A 44 3.93 33.74 3.16
CA MET A 44 5.17 34.30 3.71
C MET A 44 6.10 34.99 2.69
N GLU A 45 5.56 35.70 1.72
CA GLU A 45 6.39 36.52 0.83
C GLU A 45 5.99 37.99 0.88
N SER A 46 6.37 38.66 1.98
CA SER A 46 6.50 40.12 1.95
C SER A 46 7.63 40.60 2.88
N LYS A 47 8.60 41.29 2.25
CA LYS A 47 9.63 42.18 2.78
C LYS A 47 10.97 41.55 3.17
N ARG A 48 11.90 41.49 2.23
CA ARG A 48 13.33 41.68 2.51
C ARG A 48 14.02 42.59 1.48
N LEU A 49 14.76 43.57 1.98
CA LEU A 49 15.62 44.49 1.24
C LEU A 49 16.82 43.78 0.58
N PRO A 50 17.43 44.37 -0.47
CA PRO A 50 18.40 43.67 -1.30
C PRO A 50 19.84 43.85 -0.81
N SER A 51 20.55 42.74 -0.53
CA SER A 51 22.01 42.71 -0.62
C SER A 51 22.57 41.27 -0.59
N LYS A 52 23.43 40.92 -1.55
CA LYS A 52 24.22 39.70 -1.77
C LYS A 52 23.58 38.64 -2.70
N HIS A 53 23.44 38.98 -3.98
CA HIS A 53 22.63 38.21 -4.95
C HIS A 53 23.36 37.22 -5.87
N SER A 54 24.66 36.91 -5.72
CA SER A 54 25.32 36.00 -6.67
C SER A 54 25.56 34.56 -6.17
N ASN A 55 25.82 34.36 -4.88
CA ASN A 55 26.05 33.01 -4.31
C ASN A 55 24.75 32.25 -4.06
N ASP A 56 23.70 32.92 -3.60
CA ASP A 56 22.41 32.32 -3.24
C ASP A 56 21.72 31.63 -4.44
N ASN A 57 21.83 32.23 -5.64
CA ASN A 57 21.25 31.64 -6.85
C ASN A 57 22.00 30.37 -7.36
N ARG A 58 23.31 30.30 -7.09
CA ARG A 58 24.12 29.12 -7.43
C ARG A 58 23.79 27.96 -6.52
N GLU A 59 23.68 28.17 -5.21
CA GLU A 59 23.28 27.16 -4.23
C GLU A 59 21.86 26.65 -4.48
N LYS A 60 20.91 27.54 -4.75
CA LYS A 60 19.55 27.15 -5.13
C LYS A 60 19.51 26.30 -6.39
N ARG A 61 20.35 26.58 -7.39
CA ARG A 61 20.45 25.77 -8.61
C ARG A 61 21.01 24.38 -8.32
N VAL A 62 22.05 24.28 -7.48
CA VAL A 62 22.65 22.99 -7.11
C VAL A 62 21.63 22.16 -6.33
N LYS A 63 21.00 22.71 -5.29
CA LYS A 63 19.96 21.99 -4.53
C LYS A 63 18.80 21.50 -5.39
N ARG A 64 18.33 22.34 -6.34
CA ARG A 64 17.27 21.91 -7.29
C ARG A 64 17.71 20.76 -8.18
N LYS A 65 18.96 20.76 -8.63
CA LYS A 65 19.51 19.68 -9.46
C LYS A 65 19.61 18.38 -8.65
N GLU A 66 20.11 18.43 -7.44
CA GLU A 66 20.20 17.27 -6.52
C GLU A 66 18.83 16.65 -6.24
N ILE A 67 17.82 17.50 -5.94
CA ILE A 67 16.44 17.04 -5.72
C ILE A 67 15.89 16.35 -6.98
N LEU A 68 16.13 16.89 -8.17
CA LEU A 68 15.65 16.32 -9.42
C LEU A 68 16.35 14.98 -9.72
N GLU A 69 17.66 14.90 -9.48
CA GLU A 69 18.43 13.66 -9.66
C GLU A 69 17.96 12.58 -8.66
N LYS A 70 17.70 12.95 -7.40
CA LYS A 70 17.14 12.03 -6.39
C LYS A 70 15.77 11.48 -6.84
N LYS A 71 14.86 12.36 -7.28
CA LYS A 71 13.54 11.94 -7.78
C LYS A 71 13.67 10.99 -8.97
N LYS A 72 14.52 11.31 -9.94
CA LYS A 72 14.77 10.45 -11.10
C LYS A 72 15.31 9.08 -10.69
N ALA A 73 16.26 9.03 -9.75
CA ALA A 73 16.81 7.78 -9.25
C ALA A 73 15.75 6.91 -8.55
N ILE A 74 14.84 7.53 -7.79
CA ILE A 74 13.71 6.85 -7.14
C ILE A 74 12.73 6.30 -8.19
N ASP A 75 12.37 7.10 -9.18
CA ASP A 75 11.46 6.68 -10.25
C ASP A 75 12.05 5.50 -11.05
N GLU A 76 13.34 5.53 -11.35
CA GLU A 76 14.04 4.43 -12.01
C GLU A 76 14.09 3.17 -11.13
N CYS A 77 14.27 3.32 -9.80
CA CYS A 77 14.23 2.23 -8.85
C CYS A 77 12.86 1.53 -8.83
N ILE A 78 11.77 2.30 -8.71
CA ILE A 78 10.38 1.79 -8.73
C ILE A 78 10.08 1.12 -10.07
N LYS A 79 10.47 1.74 -11.18
CA LYS A 79 10.28 1.19 -12.52
C LYS A 79 11.02 -0.14 -12.71
N SER A 80 12.27 -0.22 -12.26
CA SER A 80 13.08 -1.44 -12.31
C SER A 80 12.45 -2.55 -11.46
N ALA A 81 12.03 -2.24 -10.23
CA ALA A 81 11.33 -3.17 -9.34
C ALA A 81 10.03 -3.69 -9.97
N SER A 82 9.27 -2.79 -10.60
CA SER A 82 8.02 -3.13 -11.27
C SER A 82 8.21 -3.93 -12.57
N ALA A 83 9.39 -3.93 -13.15
CA ALA A 83 9.69 -4.71 -14.35
C ALA A 83 9.97 -6.20 -14.05
N ASP A 84 10.30 -6.56 -12.80
CA ASP A 84 10.53 -7.96 -12.38
C ASP A 84 9.20 -8.74 -12.42
N LYS A 85 9.13 -9.72 -13.33
CA LYS A 85 7.92 -10.53 -13.55
C LYS A 85 7.84 -11.75 -12.62
N ASP A 86 8.97 -12.23 -12.10
CA ASP A 86 9.03 -13.37 -11.19
C ASP A 86 9.93 -13.09 -9.98
N PRO A 87 9.45 -12.32 -8.99
CA PRO A 87 10.20 -12.03 -7.78
C PRO A 87 10.59 -13.30 -7.00
N LEU A 88 9.86 -14.41 -7.19
CA LEU A 88 10.15 -15.71 -6.56
C LEU A 88 11.41 -16.38 -7.10
N ALA A 89 11.87 -16.02 -8.29
CA ALA A 89 13.10 -16.58 -8.88
C ALA A 89 14.32 -16.36 -7.98
N SER A 90 14.35 -15.23 -7.24
CA SER A 90 15.43 -14.88 -6.33
C SER A 90 15.33 -15.54 -4.95
N PHE A 91 14.19 -16.16 -4.65
CA PHE A 91 13.91 -16.75 -3.34
C PHE A 91 13.38 -18.19 -3.46
N PRO A 92 14.16 -19.15 -4.00
CA PRO A 92 13.71 -20.52 -4.21
C PRO A 92 13.09 -21.20 -2.98
N PRO A 93 13.60 -21.00 -1.74
CA PRO A 93 12.99 -21.59 -0.54
C PRO A 93 11.57 -21.10 -0.25
N PHE A 94 11.18 -19.94 -0.81
CA PHE A 94 9.84 -19.39 -0.64
C PHE A 94 8.85 -19.83 -1.74
N ARG A 95 9.29 -20.67 -2.70
CA ARG A 95 8.35 -21.19 -3.71
C ARG A 95 7.35 -22.20 -3.15
N SER A 96 7.64 -22.81 -2.00
CA SER A 96 6.74 -23.75 -1.33
C SER A 96 6.72 -23.56 0.18
N TYR A 97 5.60 -23.90 0.79
CA TYR A 97 5.43 -23.91 2.24
C TYR A 97 4.81 -25.25 2.67
N ASN A 98 5.61 -26.04 3.43
CA ASN A 98 5.21 -27.38 3.88
C ASN A 98 5.34 -27.46 5.41
N ARG A 99 4.40 -26.86 6.13
CA ARG A 99 4.41 -26.81 7.60
C ARG A 99 2.99 -26.80 8.15
N ASN A 100 2.83 -27.26 9.40
CA ASN A 100 1.57 -27.20 10.15
C ASN A 100 0.38 -27.86 9.41
N GLY A 101 0.63 -28.98 8.72
CA GLY A 101 -0.38 -29.71 7.96
C GLY A 101 -0.86 -28.97 6.71
N LEU A 102 -0.09 -28.02 6.20
CA LEU A 102 -0.37 -27.29 4.98
C LEU A 102 0.78 -27.48 4.00
N SER A 103 0.46 -27.87 2.76
CA SER A 103 1.37 -27.99 1.63
C SER A 103 0.88 -27.11 0.51
N VAL A 104 1.61 -26.04 0.22
CA VAL A 104 1.25 -25.07 -0.83
C VAL A 104 2.47 -24.64 -1.62
N HIS A 105 2.24 -24.19 -2.86
CA HIS A 105 3.25 -23.57 -3.69
C HIS A 105 2.81 -22.17 -4.11
N LEU A 106 3.80 -21.28 -4.35
CA LEU A 106 3.57 -19.89 -4.69
C LEU A 106 3.82 -19.63 -6.17
N LYS A 107 2.99 -18.76 -6.77
CA LYS A 107 3.15 -18.25 -8.14
C LYS A 107 3.02 -16.74 -8.18
N ALA A 108 3.93 -16.09 -8.90
CA ALA A 108 3.85 -14.67 -9.17
C ALA A 108 3.06 -14.37 -10.45
N GLN A 109 2.28 -13.28 -10.44
CA GLN A 109 1.53 -12.81 -11.60
C GLN A 109 1.33 -11.29 -11.57
N CYS A 110 1.13 -10.67 -12.74
CA CYS A 110 0.80 -9.25 -12.87
C CYS A 110 -0.71 -9.06 -13.00
N GLY A 111 -1.22 -7.91 -12.51
CA GLY A 111 -2.66 -7.60 -12.49
C GLY A 111 -3.29 -7.49 -13.88
N ASP A 112 -2.54 -6.99 -14.87
CA ASP A 112 -2.98 -6.90 -16.27
C ASP A 112 -3.19 -8.26 -16.95
N LYS A 113 -2.63 -9.33 -16.37
CA LYS A 113 -2.70 -10.70 -16.91
C LYS A 113 -3.66 -11.62 -16.17
N LEU A 114 -4.45 -11.10 -15.24
CA LEU A 114 -5.41 -11.90 -14.48
C LEU A 114 -6.55 -12.37 -15.39
N SER A 115 -6.81 -13.71 -15.39
CA SER A 115 -7.98 -14.29 -16.05
C SER A 115 -9.27 -13.87 -15.35
N LEU A 116 -10.41 -14.05 -16.03
CA LEU A 116 -11.72 -13.75 -15.43
C LEU A 116 -11.96 -14.57 -14.16
N ALA A 117 -11.61 -15.86 -14.17
CA ALA A 117 -11.79 -16.76 -13.04
C ALA A 117 -10.93 -16.31 -11.83
N ILE A 118 -9.68 -15.87 -12.03
CA ILE A 118 -8.84 -15.34 -10.96
C ILE A 118 -9.45 -14.05 -10.40
N LYS A 119 -9.95 -13.14 -11.26
CA LYS A 119 -10.61 -11.89 -10.81
C LYS A 119 -11.85 -12.18 -9.97
N GLN A 120 -12.65 -13.17 -10.36
CA GLN A 120 -13.81 -13.62 -9.58
C GLN A 120 -13.39 -14.18 -8.23
N TYR A 121 -12.37 -15.06 -8.20
CA TYR A 121 -11.82 -15.62 -6.96
C TYR A 121 -11.33 -14.53 -6.01
N ILE A 122 -10.51 -13.59 -6.50
CA ILE A 122 -10.00 -12.45 -5.70
C ILE A 122 -11.17 -11.71 -5.06
N MET A 123 -12.20 -11.36 -5.84
CA MET A 123 -13.34 -10.60 -5.33
C MET A 123 -14.22 -11.38 -4.37
N SER A 124 -14.39 -12.69 -4.58
CA SER A 124 -15.11 -13.55 -3.64
C SER A 124 -14.39 -13.59 -2.29
N LEU A 125 -13.09 -13.91 -2.30
CA LEU A 125 -12.31 -14.00 -1.07
C LEU A 125 -12.19 -12.66 -0.34
N LEU A 126 -12.08 -11.55 -1.09
CA LEU A 126 -12.13 -10.20 -0.52
C LEU A 126 -13.46 -9.94 0.16
N LYS A 127 -14.57 -10.28 -0.48
CA LYS A 127 -15.91 -10.12 0.10
C LYS A 127 -16.03 -10.94 1.38
N ASP A 128 -15.69 -12.21 1.33
CA ASP A 128 -15.81 -13.14 2.47
C ASP A 128 -15.01 -12.66 3.70
N ASN A 129 -13.83 -12.08 3.49
CA ASN A 129 -12.94 -11.65 4.57
C ASN A 129 -13.13 -10.19 5.01
N MET A 130 -13.61 -9.31 4.11
CA MET A 130 -13.53 -7.86 4.32
C MET A 130 -14.88 -7.14 4.33
N GLU A 131 -15.98 -7.77 3.91
CA GLU A 131 -17.31 -7.14 3.94
C GLU A 131 -17.69 -6.70 5.35
N GLU A 132 -17.49 -7.56 6.35
CA GLU A 132 -17.77 -7.25 7.76
C GLU A 132 -16.86 -6.14 8.31
N PRO A 133 -15.51 -6.18 8.15
CA PRO A 133 -14.62 -5.09 8.59
C PRO A 133 -14.90 -3.72 7.94
N TYR A 134 -15.35 -3.69 6.69
CA TYR A 134 -15.74 -2.45 6.00
C TYR A 134 -17.16 -2.00 6.36
N GLY A 135 -18.05 -2.94 6.70
CA GLY A 135 -19.45 -2.67 7.02
C GLY A 135 -20.19 -1.93 5.89
N SER A 136 -20.83 -0.80 6.21
CA SER A 136 -21.58 0.03 5.25
C SER A 136 -20.75 0.56 4.08
N ASP A 137 -19.43 0.62 4.21
CA ASP A 137 -18.55 1.18 3.18
C ASP A 137 -18.20 0.14 2.10
N TRP A 138 -18.48 -1.16 2.36
CA TRP A 138 -18.13 -2.26 1.46
C TRP A 138 -18.57 -2.08 0.02
N PRO A 139 -19.81 -1.66 -0.32
CA PRO A 139 -20.23 -1.51 -1.71
C PRO A 139 -19.42 -0.47 -2.50
N THR A 140 -18.86 0.53 -1.79
CA THR A 140 -17.98 1.54 -2.39
C THR A 140 -16.57 1.00 -2.54
N GLU A 141 -16.05 0.38 -1.49
CA GLU A 141 -14.72 -0.22 -1.46
C GLU A 141 -14.59 -1.37 -2.47
N GLU A 142 -15.61 -2.20 -2.64
CA GLU A 142 -15.63 -3.25 -3.64
C GLU A 142 -15.36 -2.70 -5.06
N LYS A 143 -15.97 -1.57 -5.42
CA LYS A 143 -15.74 -0.93 -6.72
C LYS A 143 -14.31 -0.43 -6.87
N VAL A 144 -13.72 0.09 -5.78
CA VAL A 144 -12.32 0.51 -5.74
C VAL A 144 -11.40 -0.70 -5.95
N LYS A 145 -11.61 -1.78 -5.17
CA LYS A 145 -10.82 -3.02 -5.25
C LYS A 145 -10.85 -3.65 -6.65
N ARG A 146 -12.03 -3.64 -7.30
CA ARG A 146 -12.18 -4.13 -8.68
C ARG A 146 -11.32 -3.35 -9.70
N ARG A 147 -11.10 -2.06 -9.50
CA ARG A 147 -10.23 -1.25 -10.35
C ARG A 147 -8.76 -1.47 -10.01
N GLU A 148 -8.43 -1.47 -8.72
CA GLU A 148 -7.07 -1.63 -8.22
C GLU A 148 -6.43 -2.96 -8.61
N MET A 149 -7.23 -4.05 -8.66
CA MET A 149 -6.70 -5.39 -8.94
C MET A 149 -6.11 -5.56 -10.33
N VAL A 150 -6.52 -4.75 -11.30
CA VAL A 150 -6.17 -4.97 -12.73
C VAL A 150 -5.20 -3.93 -13.29
N ILE A 151 -4.74 -2.98 -12.49
CA ILE A 151 -3.81 -1.98 -13.00
C ILE A 151 -2.45 -2.61 -13.34
N PRO A 152 -1.70 -2.05 -14.29
CA PRO A 152 -0.41 -2.61 -14.74
C PRO A 152 0.64 -2.74 -13.63
N GLU A 153 0.57 -1.88 -12.62
CA GLU A 153 1.48 -1.86 -11.47
C GLU A 153 1.14 -2.92 -10.41
N ALA A 154 -0.06 -3.52 -10.47
CA ALA A 154 -0.47 -4.54 -9.52
C ALA A 154 0.37 -5.81 -9.68
N ARG A 155 0.91 -6.32 -8.58
CA ARG A 155 1.70 -7.55 -8.49
C ARG A 155 1.04 -8.49 -7.52
N TYR A 156 1.04 -9.77 -7.89
CA TYR A 156 0.40 -10.82 -7.10
C TYR A 156 1.38 -11.95 -6.78
N ILE A 157 1.21 -12.51 -5.60
CA ILE A 157 1.72 -13.83 -5.23
C ILE A 157 0.51 -14.66 -4.85
N PHE A 158 0.15 -15.62 -5.70
CA PHE A 158 -0.92 -16.56 -5.45
C PHE A 158 -0.41 -17.77 -4.68
N VAL A 159 -1.21 -18.26 -3.76
CA VAL A 159 -0.97 -19.46 -2.96
C VAL A 159 -1.83 -20.58 -3.53
N HIS A 160 -1.18 -21.61 -4.04
CA HIS A 160 -1.84 -22.79 -4.59
C HIS A 160 -1.63 -23.99 -3.66
N GLU A 161 -2.69 -24.68 -3.33
CA GLU A 161 -2.62 -25.94 -2.60
C GLU A 161 -1.98 -27.03 -3.47
N THR A 162 -1.04 -27.76 -2.93
CA THR A 162 -0.44 -28.90 -3.64
C THR A 162 -1.48 -30.03 -3.64
N PRO A 163 -1.84 -30.59 -4.79
CA PRO A 163 -2.73 -31.75 -4.84
C PRO A 163 -2.11 -32.88 -4.02
N ASN A 164 -2.78 -33.32 -2.96
CA ASN A 164 -2.40 -34.56 -2.29
C ASN A 164 -2.83 -35.71 -3.19
N GLU A 165 -1.92 -36.63 -3.48
CA GLU A 165 -2.21 -37.85 -4.28
C GLU A 165 -3.31 -38.73 -3.66
N CYS A 166 -3.90 -38.37 -2.55
CA CYS A 166 -4.79 -39.22 -1.74
C CYS A 166 -6.11 -38.57 -1.32
N SER A 167 -6.66 -37.62 -2.05
CA SER A 167 -8.01 -37.12 -1.76
C SER A 167 -8.95 -37.43 -2.96
N TYR A 168 -9.50 -38.65 -2.99
CA TYR A 168 -10.76 -38.94 -3.67
C TYR A 168 -11.85 -38.07 -3.03
N ARG A 169 -12.03 -36.83 -3.47
CA ARG A 169 -13.18 -36.02 -3.09
C ARG A 169 -14.39 -36.52 -3.88
N THR A 170 -15.41 -36.90 -3.12
CA THR A 170 -16.73 -37.29 -3.58
C THR A 170 -17.29 -36.23 -4.54
N GLU A 171 -17.80 -36.67 -5.69
CA GLU A 171 -18.29 -35.89 -6.85
C GLU A 171 -19.46 -34.92 -6.58
N ARG A 172 -19.73 -34.54 -5.34
CA ARG A 172 -20.93 -33.75 -4.97
C ARG A 172 -20.69 -32.24 -4.72
N GLU A 173 -19.46 -31.75 -4.81
CA GLU A 173 -19.15 -30.32 -4.63
C GLU A 173 -18.47 -29.70 -5.86
N GLN A 174 -18.85 -30.14 -7.07
CA GLN A 174 -18.39 -29.54 -8.32
C GLN A 174 -19.23 -28.32 -8.72
N THR A 175 -19.31 -27.30 -7.84
CA THR A 175 -19.79 -26.00 -8.25
C THR A 175 -18.66 -25.01 -8.07
N TYR A 176 -18.11 -24.56 -9.22
CA TYR A 176 -17.05 -23.55 -9.35
C TYR A 176 -15.64 -23.98 -8.92
N THR A 177 -15.13 -25.07 -9.48
CA THR A 177 -13.70 -25.38 -9.40
C THR A 177 -12.92 -24.43 -10.30
N ASN A 178 -12.20 -23.47 -9.66
CA ASN A 178 -11.18 -22.65 -10.29
C ASN A 178 -9.94 -23.49 -10.64
N CYS A 179 -10.13 -24.59 -11.38
CA CYS A 179 -9.07 -25.35 -12.01
C CYS A 179 -8.56 -24.56 -13.22
N ILE A 180 -7.72 -23.56 -12.95
CA ILE A 180 -6.97 -22.86 -13.97
C ILE A 180 -5.73 -23.71 -14.23
N GLU A 181 -5.74 -24.41 -15.35
CA GLU A 181 -4.60 -25.07 -15.95
C GLU A 181 -3.61 -25.72 -14.96
N ASP A 182 -3.86 -26.98 -14.64
CA ASP A 182 -2.89 -27.99 -14.19
C ASP A 182 -2.19 -27.86 -12.81
N LYS A 183 -2.53 -26.91 -11.91
CA LYS A 183 -1.74 -26.76 -10.68
C LYS A 183 -2.51 -26.25 -9.46
N GLY A 184 -3.36 -27.08 -8.89
CA GLY A 184 -3.87 -26.89 -7.53
C GLY A 184 -4.85 -25.72 -7.34
N HIS A 185 -5.71 -25.84 -6.33
CA HIS A 185 -6.69 -24.82 -5.97
C HIS A 185 -6.01 -23.60 -5.33
N ILE A 186 -6.38 -22.37 -5.73
CA ILE A 186 -5.90 -21.15 -5.08
C ILE A 186 -6.57 -21.04 -3.71
N VAL A 187 -5.77 -20.80 -2.66
CA VAL A 187 -6.23 -20.69 -1.27
C VAL A 187 -5.91 -19.35 -0.63
N GLY A 188 -5.33 -18.45 -1.40
CA GLY A 188 -5.00 -17.09 -0.94
C GLY A 188 -4.10 -16.36 -1.89
N PHE A 189 -3.88 -15.09 -1.59
CA PHE A 189 -2.99 -14.24 -2.39
C PHE A 189 -2.46 -13.05 -1.58
N VAL A 190 -1.34 -12.50 -2.07
CA VAL A 190 -0.86 -11.17 -1.71
C VAL A 190 -0.94 -10.28 -2.94
N HIS A 191 -1.55 -9.10 -2.82
CA HIS A 191 -1.52 -8.03 -3.81
C HIS A 191 -0.64 -6.90 -3.29
N TYR A 192 0.38 -6.51 -4.05
CA TYR A 192 1.28 -5.44 -3.67
C TYR A 192 1.68 -4.60 -4.88
N ARG A 193 2.26 -3.43 -4.62
CA ARG A 193 2.81 -2.51 -5.62
C ARG A 193 4.09 -1.90 -5.10
N PHE A 194 4.96 -1.51 -6.00
CA PHE A 194 6.05 -0.60 -5.70
C PHE A 194 5.56 0.82 -5.95
N THR A 195 5.67 1.68 -4.96
CA THR A 195 5.16 3.05 -5.01
C THR A 195 6.03 4.01 -4.20
N LEU A 196 5.66 5.28 -4.22
CA LEU A 196 6.34 6.34 -3.48
C LEU A 196 5.43 6.82 -2.34
N GLU A 197 5.94 6.82 -1.12
CA GLU A 197 5.27 7.38 0.06
C GLU A 197 6.21 8.35 0.78
N GLU A 198 5.80 9.60 0.95
CA GLU A 198 6.61 10.68 1.56
C GLU A 198 8.04 10.77 0.98
N GLU A 199 8.19 10.65 -0.33
CA GLU A 199 9.47 10.63 -1.06
C GLU A 199 10.36 9.39 -0.79
N ILE A 200 9.84 8.37 -0.11
CA ILE A 200 10.49 7.08 0.12
C ILE A 200 9.92 6.03 -0.84
N PRO A 201 10.74 5.30 -1.60
CA PRO A 201 10.27 4.17 -2.39
C PRO A 201 9.89 3.03 -1.45
N VAL A 202 8.67 2.52 -1.57
CA VAL A 202 8.13 1.49 -0.69
C VAL A 202 7.48 0.35 -1.47
N LEU A 203 7.43 -0.82 -0.86
CA LEU A 203 6.52 -1.88 -1.27
C LEU A 203 5.25 -1.75 -0.45
N TYR A 204 4.13 -1.41 -1.12
CA TYR A 204 2.84 -1.26 -0.47
C TYR A 204 2.01 -2.54 -0.65
N VAL A 205 1.64 -3.18 0.45
CA VAL A 205 0.75 -4.35 0.45
C VAL A 205 -0.69 -3.87 0.47
N TYR A 206 -1.40 -4.07 -0.62
CA TYR A 206 -2.81 -3.73 -0.77
C TYR A 206 -3.71 -4.78 -0.15
N GLU A 207 -3.38 -6.06 -0.35
CA GLU A 207 -4.15 -7.18 0.18
C GLU A 207 -3.23 -8.34 0.58
N LEU A 208 -3.54 -8.96 1.69
CA LEU A 208 -3.08 -10.28 2.09
C LEU A 208 -4.30 -11.06 2.51
N GLN A 209 -4.78 -11.91 1.63
CA GLN A 209 -6.04 -12.64 1.80
C GLN A 209 -5.79 -14.15 1.77
N LEU A 210 -6.31 -14.84 2.76
CA LEU A 210 -6.22 -16.29 2.92
C LEU A 210 -7.60 -16.85 3.19
N GLU A 211 -7.91 -18.01 2.61
CA GLU A 211 -9.11 -18.75 2.98
C GLU A 211 -9.06 -19.17 4.47
N PRO A 212 -10.19 -19.16 5.20
CA PRO A 212 -10.21 -19.47 6.64
C PRO A 212 -9.49 -20.79 7.01
N ARG A 213 -9.61 -21.82 6.16
CA ARG A 213 -9.02 -23.16 6.38
C ARG A 213 -7.48 -23.18 6.38
N VAL A 214 -6.82 -22.17 5.79
CA VAL A 214 -5.36 -22.06 5.72
C VAL A 214 -4.81 -20.96 6.64
N GLN A 215 -5.68 -20.21 7.30
CA GLN A 215 -5.28 -19.22 8.31
C GLN A 215 -4.71 -19.87 9.57
N ALA A 216 -4.06 -19.08 10.42
CA ALA A 216 -3.46 -19.49 11.70
C ALA A 216 -2.41 -20.63 11.61
N LYS A 217 -2.00 -21.03 10.41
CA LYS A 217 -0.99 -22.09 10.16
C LYS A 217 0.42 -21.52 9.88
N GLY A 218 0.66 -20.24 10.15
CA GLY A 218 1.96 -19.57 9.92
C GLY A 218 2.18 -19.05 8.49
N LEU A 219 1.27 -19.35 7.55
CA LEU A 219 1.39 -18.96 6.14
C LEU A 219 1.44 -17.44 5.96
N GLY A 220 0.60 -16.66 6.66
CA GLY A 220 0.61 -15.20 6.58
C GLY A 220 1.97 -14.61 6.98
N LYS A 221 2.61 -15.13 8.04
CA LYS A 221 3.96 -14.71 8.44
C LYS A 221 5.00 -15.04 7.37
N PHE A 222 4.92 -16.22 6.77
CA PHE A 222 5.80 -16.65 5.69
C PHE A 222 5.67 -15.75 4.46
N LEU A 223 4.44 -15.40 4.07
CA LEU A 223 4.19 -14.47 2.95
C LEU A 223 4.73 -13.07 3.23
N MET A 224 4.53 -12.54 4.44
CA MET A 224 5.07 -11.22 4.79
C MET A 224 6.60 -11.22 4.83
N GLN A 225 7.24 -12.29 5.29
CA GLN A 225 8.70 -12.44 5.21
C GLN A 225 9.20 -12.40 3.75
N LEU A 226 8.49 -13.08 2.84
CA LEU A 226 8.82 -13.01 1.40
C LEU A 226 8.65 -11.58 0.86
N ILE A 227 7.57 -10.88 1.21
CA ILE A 227 7.32 -9.50 0.81
C ILE A 227 8.45 -8.57 1.30
N GLU A 228 8.91 -8.75 2.53
CA GLU A 228 10.04 -7.99 3.09
C GLU A 228 11.35 -8.26 2.31
N LEU A 229 11.62 -9.51 1.94
CA LEU A 229 12.78 -9.86 1.12
C LEU A 229 12.68 -9.29 -0.28
N VAL A 230 11.49 -9.30 -0.90
CA VAL A 230 11.24 -8.67 -2.20
C VAL A 230 11.47 -7.16 -2.12
N ALA A 231 11.00 -6.51 -1.06
CA ALA A 231 11.22 -5.08 -0.83
C ALA A 231 12.73 -4.76 -0.69
N HIS A 232 13.45 -5.52 0.12
CA HIS A 232 14.90 -5.38 0.31
C HIS A 232 15.69 -5.55 -0.99
N LYS A 233 15.41 -6.62 -1.75
CA LYS A 233 16.06 -6.87 -3.04
C LYS A 233 15.90 -5.69 -3.99
N ASN A 234 14.74 -5.06 -3.98
CA ASN A 234 14.40 -3.94 -4.85
C ASN A 234 14.72 -2.56 -4.25
N ARG A 235 15.51 -2.51 -3.17
CA ARG A 235 15.96 -1.27 -2.52
C ARG A 235 14.81 -0.35 -2.08
N MET A 236 13.69 -0.95 -1.65
CA MET A 236 12.61 -0.20 -1.03
C MET A 236 12.99 0.17 0.40
N GLY A 237 12.70 1.39 0.82
CA GLY A 237 12.97 1.88 2.19
C GLY A 237 12.04 1.26 3.24
N ALA A 238 10.86 0.77 2.83
CA ALA A 238 9.90 0.17 3.73
C ALA A 238 8.93 -0.79 3.04
N VAL A 239 8.27 -1.64 3.87
CA VAL A 239 6.98 -2.25 3.54
C VAL A 239 5.89 -1.47 4.27
N MET A 240 4.84 -1.10 3.56
CA MET A 240 3.67 -0.40 4.11
C MET A 240 2.38 -1.14 3.78
N LEU A 241 1.37 -0.92 4.59
CA LEU A 241 0.03 -1.48 4.39
C LEU A 241 -1.03 -0.65 5.12
N THR A 242 -2.28 -0.79 4.70
CA THR A 242 -3.45 -0.25 5.42
C THR A 242 -4.23 -1.39 6.05
N VAL A 243 -4.66 -1.21 7.29
CA VAL A 243 -5.47 -2.19 8.02
C VAL A 243 -6.71 -1.54 8.61
N GLN A 244 -7.87 -2.19 8.47
CA GLN A 244 -9.12 -1.74 9.08
C GLN A 244 -9.07 -1.97 10.60
N LYS A 245 -9.40 -0.95 11.40
CA LYS A 245 -9.43 -1.04 12.88
C LYS A 245 -10.40 -2.11 13.39
N ALA A 246 -11.50 -2.30 12.69
CA ALA A 246 -12.48 -3.35 12.98
C ALA A 246 -11.89 -4.76 12.80
N ASN A 247 -10.88 -4.94 11.95
CA ASN A 247 -10.19 -6.21 11.77
C ASN A 247 -9.13 -6.42 12.86
N SER A 248 -9.59 -6.73 14.07
CA SER A 248 -8.74 -6.93 15.25
C SER A 248 -7.72 -8.06 15.08
N LEU A 249 -8.07 -9.10 14.31
CA LEU A 249 -7.16 -10.21 14.01
C LEU A 249 -5.98 -9.74 13.15
N ALA A 250 -6.24 -8.96 12.11
CA ALA A 250 -5.19 -8.39 11.27
C ALA A 250 -4.34 -7.37 12.05
N MET A 251 -4.95 -6.49 12.85
CA MET A 251 -4.23 -5.56 13.72
C MET A 251 -3.26 -6.29 14.66
N ASN A 252 -3.75 -7.33 15.35
CA ASN A 252 -2.92 -8.16 16.24
C ASN A 252 -1.82 -8.91 15.48
N PHE A 253 -2.13 -9.38 14.26
CA PHE A 253 -1.15 -10.08 13.42
C PHE A 253 0.02 -9.15 13.06
N TYR A 254 -0.25 -7.96 12.53
CA TYR A 254 0.81 -7.04 12.11
C TYR A 254 1.58 -6.44 13.28
N LEU A 255 0.90 -5.97 14.33
CA LEU A 255 1.56 -5.26 15.44
C LEU A 255 2.21 -6.18 16.46
N ASN A 256 1.65 -7.38 16.71
CA ASN A 256 2.09 -8.25 17.80
C ASN A 256 2.71 -9.58 17.35
N LYS A 257 2.31 -10.13 16.18
CA LYS A 257 2.84 -11.42 15.70
C LYS A 257 3.97 -11.26 14.69
N LEU A 258 4.00 -10.17 13.94
CA LEU A 258 5.11 -9.79 13.08
C LEU A 258 6.09 -8.91 13.84
N SER A 259 7.38 -9.02 13.48
CA SER A 259 8.41 -8.19 14.12
C SER A 259 8.47 -6.82 13.45
N ARG A 260 8.48 -5.75 14.27
CA ARG A 260 8.86 -4.39 13.87
C ARG A 260 7.87 -3.65 12.95
N TYR A 261 6.61 -4.09 12.85
CA TYR A 261 5.57 -3.25 12.26
C TYR A 261 5.06 -2.25 13.30
N VAL A 262 4.94 -1.00 12.90
CA VAL A 262 4.46 0.11 13.74
C VAL A 262 3.43 0.93 12.99
N ILE A 263 2.62 1.73 13.71
CA ILE A 263 1.74 2.71 13.10
C ILE A 263 2.59 3.80 12.48
N ALA A 264 2.46 3.99 11.16
CA ALA A 264 3.23 4.95 10.40
C ALA A 264 2.94 6.41 10.82
N ALA A 265 3.93 7.28 10.71
CA ALA A 265 3.76 8.71 11.01
C ALA A 265 2.69 9.38 10.13
N VAL A 266 2.46 8.84 8.93
CA VAL A 266 1.43 9.29 7.98
C VAL A 266 0.04 8.72 8.27
N SER A 267 -0.10 7.82 9.25
CA SER A 267 -1.39 7.26 9.64
C SER A 267 -2.31 8.33 10.21
N PRO A 268 -3.63 8.28 9.95
CA PRO A 268 -4.58 9.30 10.42
C PRO A 268 -4.47 9.59 11.91
N SER A 269 -4.33 8.55 12.75
CA SER A 269 -4.21 8.69 14.20
C SER A 269 -2.93 9.38 14.67
N ARG A 270 -1.87 9.36 13.83
CA ARG A 270 -0.60 10.02 14.11
C ARG A 270 -0.53 11.44 13.57
N VAL A 271 -1.23 11.70 12.46
CA VAL A 271 -1.29 13.04 11.82
C VAL A 271 -2.16 13.97 12.65
N ASP A 272 -3.34 13.52 13.03
CA ASP A 272 -4.30 14.27 13.87
C ASP A 272 -5.15 13.26 14.65
N PRO A 273 -5.05 13.25 15.99
CA PRO A 273 -5.83 12.34 16.82
C PRO A 273 -7.35 12.45 16.63
N LEU A 274 -7.90 13.65 16.34
CA LEU A 274 -9.33 13.85 16.09
C LEU A 274 -9.74 13.18 14.77
N ILE A 275 -9.01 13.42 13.70
CA ILE A 275 -9.21 12.73 12.41
C ILE A 275 -9.01 11.22 12.58
N GLY A 276 -8.04 10.82 13.40
CA GLY A 276 -7.78 9.43 13.71
C GLY A 276 -8.95 8.70 14.33
N VAL A 277 -9.77 9.35 15.14
CA VAL A 277 -11.00 8.76 15.70
C VAL A 277 -12.04 8.48 14.62
N GLU A 278 -12.19 9.38 13.65
CA GLU A 278 -13.17 9.25 12.57
C GLU A 278 -12.77 8.20 11.52
N LYS A 279 -11.48 8.07 11.23
CA LYS A 279 -10.99 7.12 10.23
C LYS A 279 -11.01 5.69 10.76
N ARG A 280 -11.54 4.78 9.96
CA ARG A 280 -11.73 3.37 10.31
C ARG A 280 -10.49 2.50 10.08
N TYR A 281 -9.36 3.08 9.69
CA TYR A 281 -8.14 2.36 9.35
C TYR A 281 -6.89 2.99 9.97
N GLU A 282 -5.83 2.21 10.03
CA GLU A 282 -4.46 2.65 10.31
C GLU A 282 -3.54 2.28 9.15
N ILE A 283 -2.51 3.09 8.95
CA ILE A 283 -1.40 2.78 8.05
C ILE A 283 -0.24 2.27 8.89
N LEU A 284 0.25 1.09 8.55
CA LEU A 284 1.38 0.46 9.23
C LEU A 284 2.61 0.47 8.32
N CYS A 285 3.78 0.52 8.92
CA CYS A 285 5.05 0.41 8.20
C CYS A 285 6.06 -0.44 8.94
N LYS A 286 7.00 -0.99 8.17
CA LYS A 286 8.25 -1.58 8.65
C LYS A 286 9.37 -1.02 7.78
N THR A 287 10.24 -0.22 8.38
CA THR A 287 11.32 0.47 7.68
C THR A 287 12.61 -0.36 7.67
N PHE A 288 13.49 -0.12 6.69
CA PHE A 288 14.72 -0.86 6.49
C PHE A 288 15.98 -0.01 6.65
N ASP A 289 15.86 1.30 6.53
CA ASP A 289 16.97 2.25 6.66
C ASP A 289 16.63 3.44 7.55
N HIS A 290 17.62 4.25 7.87
CA HIS A 290 17.47 5.37 8.77
C HIS A 290 16.62 6.51 8.19
N GLU A 291 16.68 6.77 6.87
CA GLU A 291 15.91 7.82 6.23
C GLU A 291 14.40 7.45 6.24
N ALA A 292 14.08 6.23 5.83
CA ALA A 292 12.72 5.72 5.88
C ALA A 292 12.17 5.72 7.31
N LYS A 293 12.99 5.34 8.30
CA LYS A 293 12.59 5.34 9.71
C LYS A 293 12.28 6.75 10.22
N ALA A 294 13.16 7.72 9.95
CA ALA A 294 12.94 9.10 10.36
C ALA A 294 11.63 9.67 9.79
N ILE A 295 11.34 9.38 8.53
CA ILE A 295 10.18 9.95 7.83
C ILE A 295 8.91 9.15 8.15
N LEU A 296 8.92 7.81 8.00
CA LEU A 296 7.72 6.99 8.04
C LEU A 296 7.34 6.49 9.44
N GLU A 297 8.30 6.31 10.37
CA GLU A 297 8.00 5.88 11.74
C GLU A 297 7.94 7.06 12.70
N ILE A 298 8.93 7.98 12.67
CA ILE A 298 9.06 9.06 13.63
C ILE A 298 8.23 10.27 13.19
N GLY A 299 8.16 10.55 11.89
CA GLY A 299 7.51 11.71 11.33
C GLY A 299 8.41 12.95 11.37
N ASP A 300 9.72 12.73 11.51
CA ASP A 300 10.73 13.78 11.49
C ASP A 300 10.92 14.23 10.03
N ILE A 301 10.03 15.11 9.61
CA ILE A 301 10.18 15.79 8.33
C ILE A 301 11.19 16.88 8.59
N ALA A 302 12.47 16.60 8.31
CA ALA A 302 13.50 17.61 8.28
C ALA A 302 12.93 18.85 7.58
N GLN A 303 12.79 19.94 8.32
CA GLN A 303 12.39 21.25 7.79
C GLN A 303 13.38 21.59 6.66
N LYS A 304 12.97 21.35 5.43
CA LYS A 304 13.72 21.77 4.24
C LYS A 304 13.13 23.05 3.70
#